data_f40292c70cd65f3d3389924fce3037f8
#
_entry.id   f40292c70cd65f3d3389924fce3037f8
#
_cell.length_a   1.000
_cell.length_b   1.000
_cell.length_c   1.000
_cell.angle_alpha   90.00
_cell.angle_beta   90.00
_cell.angle_gamma   90.00
#
_symmetry.space_group_name_H-M   'P 1'
#
loop_
_entity.id
_entity.type
_entity.pdbx_description
1 polymer ?
#
loop_
_entity_poly.entity_id
_entity_poly.type
_entity_poly.pdbx_seq_one_letter_code
_entity_poly.pdbx_strand_id
1 'polypeptide(L)'
;MVKADAYGHGLKMVVESIDPLISGYCVATFEESLELRKITKRNIVCMEGPYDYSELKIFEKLNIDYVIHSFRQISFLENLRNLKVIGKNKIWLKIDTGMNRLGFKENEILEAFSKINSIKKSLVLMSHLSSSSSNKNSRLITNSQIKMFKKFELKIKKIKPNLISSLCNSGGLINFKRSHNDISRPGISIFGCKADDEKSEIDLEQVMTLKSKFISIKKINKGDRVGYGGTWKAKKETVVGILPIGYADGYLTGMGNSAYVLVEGVKAKVIGRVSMDLTAVDLSNCKNPDYDSEVILWGNNLKIDKVSKFANSIPYELMTSVSRRVKREYVFK
;
A
#
# COMPACT_ATOMS: atom_id res chain seq x y z
N MET A 1 4.51 5.61 -4.57
CA MET A 1 3.79 4.33 -4.82
C MET A 1 2.30 4.62 -4.82
N VAL A 2 1.61 4.30 -5.93
CA VAL A 2 0.16 4.55 -6.10
C VAL A 2 -0.61 3.32 -6.62
N LYS A 3 -0.06 2.13 -6.41
CA LYS A 3 -0.70 0.86 -6.73
C LYS A 3 -1.98 0.63 -5.91
N ALA A 4 -2.83 -0.31 -6.34
CA ALA A 4 -4.10 -0.65 -5.71
C ALA A 4 -4.99 0.58 -5.48
N ASP A 5 -5.28 1.30 -6.59
CA ASP A 5 -6.08 2.54 -6.59
C ASP A 5 -5.54 3.59 -5.59
N ALA A 6 -4.20 3.83 -5.64
CA ALA A 6 -3.49 4.68 -4.69
C ALA A 6 -3.75 4.26 -3.22
N TYR A 7 -3.56 2.97 -2.92
CA TYR A 7 -3.86 2.39 -1.59
C TYR A 7 -5.33 2.64 -1.18
N GLY A 8 -6.26 2.51 -2.11
CA GLY A 8 -7.68 2.72 -1.88
C GLY A 8 -8.15 4.18 -1.81
N HIS A 9 -7.24 5.14 -2.00
CA HIS A 9 -7.57 6.57 -1.90
C HIS A 9 -8.15 7.17 -3.20
N GLY A 10 -8.14 6.42 -4.31
CA GLY A 10 -8.56 6.92 -5.62
C GLY A 10 -7.40 7.47 -6.44
N LEU A 11 -6.98 6.70 -7.44
CA LEU A 11 -5.76 6.96 -8.21
C LEU A 11 -5.73 8.37 -8.83
N LYS A 12 -6.82 8.77 -9.49
CA LYS A 12 -6.89 10.06 -10.20
C LYS A 12 -6.65 11.24 -9.27
N MET A 13 -7.40 11.33 -8.18
CA MET A 13 -7.33 12.46 -7.26
C MET A 13 -5.99 12.54 -6.54
N VAL A 14 -5.43 11.40 -6.16
CA VAL A 14 -4.08 11.36 -5.55
C VAL A 14 -3.03 11.86 -6.54
N VAL A 15 -3.10 11.42 -7.80
CA VAL A 15 -2.14 11.85 -8.83
C VAL A 15 -2.25 13.36 -9.06
N GLU A 16 -3.46 13.90 -9.24
CA GLU A 16 -3.68 15.34 -9.42
C GLU A 16 -3.15 16.17 -8.25
N SER A 17 -3.25 15.64 -7.03
CA SER A 17 -2.80 16.35 -5.82
C SER A 17 -1.28 16.37 -5.66
N ILE A 18 -0.57 15.29 -6.01
CA ILE A 18 0.87 15.17 -5.72
C ILE A 18 1.78 15.28 -6.94
N ASP A 19 1.24 15.37 -8.16
CA ASP A 19 2.04 15.38 -9.40
C ASP A 19 3.14 16.46 -9.42
N PRO A 20 2.94 17.69 -8.94
CA PRO A 20 4.00 18.68 -8.88
C PRO A 20 5.15 18.36 -7.92
N LEU A 21 4.91 17.50 -6.92
CA LEU A 21 5.81 17.26 -5.79
C LEU A 21 6.74 16.06 -6.00
N ILE A 22 6.55 15.27 -7.08
CA ILE A 22 7.25 14.00 -7.26
C ILE A 22 7.93 13.89 -8.62
N SER A 23 8.92 12.98 -8.70
CA SER A 23 9.64 12.69 -9.96
C SER A 23 8.91 11.67 -10.84
N GLY A 24 8.03 10.85 -10.26
CA GLY A 24 7.29 9.82 -10.98
C GLY A 24 6.54 8.88 -10.03
N TYR A 25 5.87 7.92 -10.62
CA TYR A 25 4.97 6.99 -9.94
C TYR A 25 5.44 5.54 -10.08
N CYS A 26 5.11 4.72 -9.09
CA CYS A 26 5.25 3.28 -9.20
C CYS A 26 3.89 2.62 -8.95
N VAL A 27 3.52 1.71 -9.83
CA VAL A 27 2.33 0.85 -9.75
C VAL A 27 2.74 -0.62 -9.78
N ALA A 28 1.82 -1.55 -9.53
CA ALA A 28 2.15 -2.97 -9.51
C ALA A 28 2.08 -3.58 -10.91
N THR A 29 0.94 -3.46 -11.58
CA THR A 29 0.58 -4.24 -12.76
C THR A 29 0.65 -3.44 -14.07
N PHE A 30 0.54 -4.17 -15.17
CA PHE A 30 0.44 -3.61 -16.50
C PHE A 30 -0.80 -2.70 -16.64
N GLU A 31 -1.97 -3.16 -16.19
CA GLU A 31 -3.25 -2.43 -16.28
C GLU A 31 -3.20 -1.12 -15.50
N GLU A 32 -2.68 -1.15 -14.27
CA GLU A 32 -2.47 0.07 -13.46
C GLU A 32 -1.54 1.07 -14.18
N SER A 33 -0.53 0.56 -14.88
CA SER A 33 0.39 1.40 -15.65
C SER A 33 -0.30 2.10 -16.81
N LEU A 34 -1.20 1.40 -17.51
CA LEU A 34 -1.98 1.96 -18.62
C LEU A 34 -3.01 2.98 -18.13
N GLU A 35 -3.69 2.68 -17.02
CA GLU A 35 -4.63 3.61 -16.40
C GLU A 35 -3.92 4.90 -15.97
N LEU A 36 -2.79 4.76 -15.29
CA LEU A 36 -2.01 5.88 -14.82
C LEU A 36 -1.43 6.73 -15.96
N ARG A 37 -1.00 6.09 -17.07
CA ARG A 37 -0.48 6.82 -18.25
C ARG A 37 -1.53 7.74 -18.90
N LYS A 38 -2.82 7.45 -18.76
CA LYS A 38 -3.91 8.33 -19.23
C LYS A 38 -4.04 9.61 -18.37
N ILE A 39 -3.57 9.57 -17.12
CA ILE A 39 -3.74 10.65 -16.14
C ILE A 39 -2.51 11.58 -16.10
N THR A 40 -1.29 11.03 -16.22
CA THR A 40 -0.06 11.82 -16.07
C THR A 40 0.95 11.57 -17.18
N LYS A 41 1.81 12.59 -17.45
CA LYS A 41 2.98 12.49 -18.32
C LYS A 41 4.27 12.16 -17.56
N ARG A 42 4.23 12.08 -16.22
CA ARG A 42 5.37 11.75 -15.38
C ARG A 42 5.91 10.34 -15.65
N ASN A 43 7.10 10.06 -15.17
CA ASN A 43 7.67 8.72 -15.22
C ASN A 43 6.79 7.74 -14.46
N ILE A 44 6.52 6.58 -15.05
CA ILE A 44 5.77 5.48 -14.45
C ILE A 44 6.66 4.26 -14.43
N VAL A 45 6.68 3.53 -13.32
CA VAL A 45 7.41 2.28 -13.15
C VAL A 45 6.43 1.16 -12.84
N CYS A 46 6.33 0.16 -13.72
CA CYS A 46 5.64 -1.10 -13.44
C CYS A 46 6.55 -2.01 -12.60
N MET A 47 6.13 -2.32 -11.37
CA MET A 47 6.96 -2.99 -10.37
C MET A 47 7.06 -4.51 -10.55
N GLU A 48 6.07 -5.12 -11.19
CA GLU A 48 6.08 -6.55 -11.54
C GLU A 48 6.80 -6.80 -12.86
N GLY A 49 6.91 -5.75 -13.68
CA GLY A 49 7.47 -5.84 -15.02
C GLY A 49 6.56 -6.57 -16.01
N PRO A 50 7.01 -6.83 -17.23
CA PRO A 50 6.19 -7.49 -18.24
C PRO A 50 6.02 -8.98 -17.94
N TYR A 51 4.81 -9.49 -18.10
CA TYR A 51 4.50 -10.90 -18.01
C TYR A 51 4.76 -11.63 -19.32
N ASP A 52 4.68 -10.91 -20.44
CA ASP A 52 4.94 -11.42 -21.77
C ASP A 52 5.56 -10.34 -22.69
N TYR A 53 5.80 -10.76 -23.92
CA TYR A 53 6.40 -9.93 -24.93
C TYR A 53 5.48 -8.82 -25.45
N SER A 54 4.17 -9.02 -25.44
CA SER A 54 3.19 -8.03 -25.90
C SER A 54 3.11 -6.84 -24.95
N GLU A 55 3.09 -7.09 -23.65
CA GLU A 55 3.15 -6.04 -22.62
C GLU A 55 4.45 -5.23 -22.73
N LEU A 56 5.59 -5.92 -22.92
CA LEU A 56 6.87 -5.25 -23.08
C LEU A 56 6.88 -4.27 -24.25
N LYS A 57 6.31 -4.65 -25.40
CA LYS A 57 6.15 -3.74 -26.55
C LYS A 57 5.36 -2.49 -26.20
N ILE A 58 4.31 -2.64 -25.41
CA ILE A 58 3.44 -1.52 -25.00
C ILE A 58 4.20 -0.62 -24.02
N PHE A 59 4.94 -1.16 -23.06
CA PHE A 59 5.79 -0.37 -22.18
C PHE A 59 6.80 0.48 -22.95
N GLU A 60 7.48 -0.12 -23.93
CA GLU A 60 8.42 0.62 -24.78
C GLU A 60 7.72 1.74 -25.59
N LYS A 61 6.55 1.46 -26.18
CA LYS A 61 5.76 2.43 -26.96
C LYS A 61 5.26 3.58 -26.11
N LEU A 62 4.78 3.30 -24.88
CA LEU A 62 4.18 4.30 -23.99
C LEU A 62 5.21 4.98 -23.07
N ASN A 63 6.49 4.66 -23.22
CA ASN A 63 7.57 5.17 -22.37
C ASN A 63 7.30 4.94 -20.88
N ILE A 64 6.94 3.70 -20.52
CA ILE A 64 6.73 3.24 -19.15
C ILE A 64 7.95 2.44 -18.73
N ASP A 65 8.58 2.83 -17.63
CA ASP A 65 9.65 2.08 -16.99
C ASP A 65 9.10 0.76 -16.43
N TYR A 66 9.92 -0.27 -16.42
CA TYR A 66 9.51 -1.58 -15.88
C TYR A 66 10.65 -2.28 -15.16
N VAL A 67 10.28 -3.11 -14.18
CA VAL A 67 11.22 -3.93 -13.44
C VAL A 67 11.53 -5.20 -14.22
N ILE A 68 12.82 -5.58 -14.29
CA ILE A 68 13.29 -6.90 -14.71
C ILE A 68 13.88 -7.61 -13.49
N HIS A 69 13.38 -8.82 -13.22
CA HIS A 69 13.74 -9.62 -12.07
C HIS A 69 13.98 -11.10 -12.38
N SER A 70 13.95 -11.49 -13.67
CA SER A 70 14.16 -12.86 -14.13
C SER A 70 14.79 -12.90 -15.51
N PHE A 71 15.49 -14.00 -15.84
CA PHE A 71 16.05 -14.23 -17.17
C PHE A 71 14.97 -14.39 -18.24
N ARG A 72 13.77 -14.88 -17.89
CA ARG A 72 12.62 -14.92 -18.80
C ARG A 72 12.28 -13.52 -19.33
N GLN A 73 12.26 -12.51 -18.47
CA GLN A 73 11.99 -11.14 -18.91
C GLN A 73 13.14 -10.55 -19.74
N ILE A 74 14.39 -10.99 -19.49
CA ILE A 74 15.53 -10.61 -20.34
C ILE A 74 15.36 -11.19 -21.76
N SER A 75 14.87 -12.43 -21.91
CA SER A 75 14.63 -13.01 -23.26
C SER A 75 13.58 -12.23 -24.06
N PHE A 76 12.57 -11.63 -23.40
CA PHE A 76 11.63 -10.74 -24.08
C PHE A 76 12.34 -9.49 -24.62
N LEU A 77 13.27 -8.93 -23.84
CA LEU A 77 14.04 -7.75 -24.21
C LEU A 77 15.00 -8.03 -25.37
N GLU A 78 15.64 -9.21 -25.40
CA GLU A 78 16.50 -9.67 -26.49
C GLU A 78 15.72 -9.77 -27.82
N ASN A 79 14.48 -10.27 -27.77
CA ASN A 79 13.59 -10.32 -28.93
C ASN A 79 13.23 -8.91 -29.45
N LEU A 80 12.98 -7.94 -28.58
CA LEU A 80 12.72 -6.55 -29.00
C LEU A 80 13.91 -5.89 -29.66
N ARG A 81 15.12 -6.15 -29.20
CA ARG A 81 16.35 -5.65 -29.81
C ARG A 81 16.44 -6.04 -31.28
N ASN A 82 16.11 -7.29 -31.58
CA ASN A 82 16.14 -7.82 -32.97
C ASN A 82 15.15 -7.09 -33.87
N LEU A 83 14.07 -6.55 -33.33
CA LEU A 83 13.04 -5.77 -34.05
C LEU A 83 13.29 -4.25 -34.06
N LYS A 84 14.37 -3.78 -33.43
CA LYS A 84 14.72 -2.34 -33.30
C LYS A 84 13.63 -1.49 -32.63
N VAL A 85 12.82 -2.07 -31.76
CA VAL A 85 11.72 -1.40 -31.03
C VAL A 85 12.14 -1.16 -29.58
N ILE A 86 13.11 -0.28 -29.37
CA ILE A 86 13.58 0.06 -28.02
C ILE A 86 13.28 1.53 -27.74
N GLY A 87 12.43 1.78 -26.76
CA GLY A 87 12.04 3.12 -26.30
C GLY A 87 13.10 3.81 -25.43
N LYS A 88 12.74 4.99 -24.90
CA LYS A 88 13.60 5.82 -24.04
C LYS A 88 13.41 5.52 -22.53
N ASN A 89 12.41 4.75 -22.18
CA ASN A 89 12.12 4.34 -20.78
C ASN A 89 13.31 3.59 -20.15
N LYS A 90 13.32 3.53 -18.81
CA LYS A 90 14.38 2.87 -18.05
C LYS A 90 13.99 1.44 -17.70
N ILE A 91 15.00 0.58 -17.63
CA ILE A 91 14.87 -0.74 -17.01
C ILE A 91 15.29 -0.64 -15.56
N TRP A 92 14.46 -1.16 -14.67
CA TRP A 92 14.74 -1.29 -13.26
C TRP A 92 15.20 -2.71 -12.95
N LEU A 93 16.52 -2.91 -12.95
CA LEU A 93 17.13 -4.21 -12.65
C LEU A 93 17.02 -4.50 -11.16
N LYS A 94 16.30 -5.55 -10.80
CA LYS A 94 16.03 -5.89 -9.41
C LYS A 94 16.95 -7.00 -8.90
N ILE A 95 17.70 -6.69 -7.83
CA ILE A 95 18.44 -7.69 -7.05
C ILE A 95 17.62 -8.10 -5.81
N ASP A 96 17.58 -9.40 -5.53
CA ASP A 96 17.10 -9.91 -4.25
C ASP A 96 18.20 -9.84 -3.20
N THR A 97 17.98 -9.01 -2.20
CA THR A 97 18.92 -8.80 -1.09
C THR A 97 18.52 -9.55 0.19
N GLY A 98 17.59 -10.51 0.07
CA GLY A 98 17.15 -11.35 1.20
C GLY A 98 15.67 -11.26 1.54
N MET A 99 14.85 -10.67 0.65
CA MET A 99 13.39 -10.73 0.78
C MET A 99 12.81 -12.03 0.20
N ASN A 100 13.52 -12.68 -0.71
CA ASN A 100 13.18 -13.95 -1.36
C ASN A 100 11.79 -13.93 -2.04
N ARG A 101 11.48 -12.82 -2.70
CA ARG A 101 10.20 -12.66 -3.41
C ARG A 101 10.38 -12.49 -4.92
N LEU A 102 11.12 -11.49 -5.36
CA LEU A 102 11.45 -11.19 -6.75
C LEU A 102 12.84 -10.57 -6.82
N GLY A 103 13.60 -10.87 -7.88
CA GLY A 103 14.93 -10.30 -8.13
C GLY A 103 15.95 -11.38 -8.41
N PHE A 104 17.04 -10.98 -9.06
CA PHE A 104 18.18 -11.86 -9.31
C PHE A 104 18.97 -12.11 -8.03
N LYS A 105 19.44 -13.33 -7.87
CA LYS A 105 20.30 -13.71 -6.75
C LYS A 105 21.69 -13.09 -6.90
N GLU A 106 22.48 -13.18 -5.83
CA GLU A 106 23.84 -12.64 -5.77
C GLU A 106 24.76 -13.16 -6.90
N ASN A 107 24.63 -14.43 -7.27
CA ASN A 107 25.41 -15.07 -8.33
C ASN A 107 24.89 -14.77 -9.75
N GLU A 108 23.66 -14.25 -9.90
CA GLU A 108 22.99 -14.01 -11.19
C GLU A 108 23.04 -12.53 -11.62
N ILE A 109 23.11 -11.61 -10.66
CA ILE A 109 22.87 -10.16 -10.89
C ILE A 109 23.85 -9.53 -11.87
N LEU A 110 25.12 -9.94 -11.87
CA LEU A 110 26.14 -9.38 -12.76
C LEU A 110 25.95 -9.89 -14.21
N GLU A 111 25.53 -11.14 -14.38
CA GLU A 111 25.17 -11.67 -15.69
C GLU A 111 23.93 -10.93 -16.24
N ALA A 112 22.88 -10.83 -15.43
CA ALA A 112 21.67 -10.11 -15.80
C ALA A 112 21.96 -8.65 -16.16
N PHE A 113 22.80 -7.96 -15.38
CA PHE A 113 23.26 -6.61 -15.67
C PHE A 113 24.00 -6.55 -17.03
N SER A 114 24.92 -7.45 -17.30
CA SER A 114 25.70 -7.48 -18.55
C SER A 114 24.78 -7.63 -19.76
N LYS A 115 23.85 -8.59 -19.71
CA LYS A 115 22.86 -8.83 -20.78
C LYS A 115 22.00 -7.58 -21.02
N ILE A 116 21.40 -7.00 -19.98
CA ILE A 116 20.55 -5.83 -20.13
C ILE A 116 21.33 -4.62 -20.62
N ASN A 117 22.53 -4.35 -20.07
CA ASN A 117 23.35 -3.20 -20.44
C ASN A 117 23.86 -3.25 -21.89
N SER A 118 23.97 -4.44 -22.49
CA SER A 118 24.27 -4.61 -23.90
C SER A 118 23.11 -4.19 -24.82
N ILE A 119 21.87 -4.21 -24.30
CA ILE A 119 20.65 -3.91 -25.05
C ILE A 119 20.19 -2.47 -24.80
N LYS A 120 20.14 -2.06 -23.54
CA LYS A 120 19.59 -0.77 -23.12
C LYS A 120 20.48 -0.09 -22.08
N LYS A 121 20.83 1.17 -22.34
CA LYS A 121 21.75 1.92 -21.46
C LYS A 121 21.05 2.63 -20.30
N SER A 122 19.76 2.95 -20.42
CA SER A 122 18.97 3.57 -19.35
C SER A 122 18.57 2.55 -18.30
N LEU A 123 19.28 2.49 -17.18
CA LEU A 123 19.15 1.46 -16.16
C LEU A 123 19.14 2.03 -14.75
N VAL A 124 18.27 1.49 -13.90
CA VAL A 124 18.20 1.74 -12.45
C VAL A 124 18.45 0.41 -11.73
N LEU A 125 19.38 0.36 -10.79
CA LEU A 125 19.52 -0.78 -9.89
C LEU A 125 18.55 -0.63 -8.74
N MET A 126 17.77 -1.67 -8.43
CA MET A 126 16.82 -1.62 -7.33
C MET A 126 16.81 -2.87 -6.46
N SER A 127 16.37 -2.70 -5.22
CA SER A 127 15.93 -3.79 -4.34
C SER A 127 14.76 -3.34 -3.47
N HIS A 128 14.39 -4.14 -2.47
CA HIS A 128 13.32 -3.82 -1.53
C HIS A 128 13.66 -4.32 -0.13
N LEU A 129 13.47 -3.45 0.87
CA LEU A 129 13.69 -3.80 2.26
C LEU A 129 12.50 -4.61 2.79
N SER A 130 12.77 -5.77 3.37
CA SER A 130 11.74 -6.68 3.90
C SER A 130 11.30 -6.35 5.32
N SER A 131 12.18 -5.70 6.11
CA SER A 131 12.01 -5.50 7.54
C SER A 131 12.53 -4.14 7.97
N SER A 132 11.90 -3.06 7.46
CA SER A 132 12.40 -1.70 7.67
C SER A 132 11.85 -1.02 8.94
N SER A 133 11.47 -1.80 9.96
CA SER A 133 11.07 -1.29 11.27
C SER A 133 12.26 -0.96 12.17
N SER A 134 12.03 -0.24 13.25
CA SER A 134 13.08 0.24 14.16
C SER A 134 13.53 -0.79 15.20
N ASN A 135 12.84 -1.94 15.34
CA ASN A 135 13.19 -2.99 16.32
C ASN A 135 14.54 -3.68 15.98
N LYS A 136 15.16 -4.28 17.00
CA LYS A 136 16.51 -4.84 16.90
C LYS A 136 16.66 -5.88 15.78
N ASN A 137 15.71 -6.81 15.66
CA ASN A 137 15.76 -7.87 14.64
C ASN A 137 15.62 -7.29 13.22
N SER A 138 14.65 -6.39 13.01
CA SER A 138 14.46 -5.69 11.75
C SER A 138 15.69 -4.89 11.34
N ARG A 139 16.35 -4.23 12.29
CA ARG A 139 17.62 -3.50 12.03
C ARG A 139 18.73 -4.41 11.54
N LEU A 140 18.88 -5.61 12.11
CA LEU A 140 19.90 -6.57 11.66
C LEU A 140 19.63 -7.02 10.21
N ILE A 141 18.39 -7.42 9.91
CA ILE A 141 17.98 -7.84 8.56
C ILE A 141 18.20 -6.70 7.57
N THR A 142 17.69 -5.51 7.89
CA THR A 142 17.79 -4.34 6.99
C THR A 142 19.24 -3.93 6.75
N ASN A 143 20.08 -3.92 7.76
CA ASN A 143 21.50 -3.59 7.59
C ASN A 143 22.22 -4.62 6.69
N SER A 144 21.90 -5.91 6.80
CA SER A 144 22.40 -6.93 5.89
C SER A 144 21.96 -6.69 4.44
N GLN A 145 20.67 -6.37 4.22
CA GLN A 145 20.15 -6.02 2.90
C GLN A 145 20.81 -4.78 2.30
N ILE A 146 21.01 -3.74 3.09
CA ILE A 146 21.72 -2.51 2.68
C ILE A 146 23.19 -2.85 2.31
N LYS A 147 23.88 -3.66 3.11
CA LYS A 147 25.28 -4.04 2.85
C LYS A 147 25.37 -4.83 1.53
N MET A 148 24.49 -5.78 1.30
CA MET A 148 24.43 -6.57 0.06
C MET A 148 24.13 -5.66 -1.16
N PHE A 149 23.13 -4.79 -1.05
CA PHE A 149 22.77 -3.86 -2.13
C PHE A 149 23.97 -2.97 -2.50
N LYS A 150 24.61 -2.34 -1.53
CA LYS A 150 25.79 -1.48 -1.75
C LYS A 150 26.97 -2.22 -2.37
N LYS A 151 27.20 -3.49 -2.00
CA LYS A 151 28.24 -4.34 -2.62
C LYS A 151 28.06 -4.41 -4.14
N PHE A 152 26.81 -4.67 -4.60
CA PHE A 152 26.52 -4.81 -6.04
C PHE A 152 26.39 -3.45 -6.72
N GLU A 153 25.85 -2.44 -6.06
CA GLU A 153 25.86 -1.07 -6.56
C GLU A 153 27.28 -0.60 -6.91
N LEU A 154 28.24 -0.81 -6.01
CA LEU A 154 29.64 -0.44 -6.24
C LEU A 154 30.28 -1.25 -7.36
N LYS A 155 30.01 -2.56 -7.46
CA LYS A 155 30.51 -3.39 -8.57
C LYS A 155 30.01 -2.90 -9.92
N ILE A 156 28.71 -2.59 -10.01
CA ILE A 156 28.09 -2.12 -11.26
C ILE A 156 28.53 -0.69 -11.58
N LYS A 157 28.69 0.19 -10.58
CA LYS A 157 29.20 1.57 -10.77
C LYS A 157 30.63 1.63 -11.34
N LYS A 158 31.46 0.60 -11.14
CA LYS A 158 32.77 0.51 -11.81
C LYS A 158 32.63 0.39 -13.33
N ILE A 159 31.55 -0.21 -13.82
CA ILE A 159 31.28 -0.39 -15.26
C ILE A 159 30.40 0.75 -15.78
N LYS A 160 29.48 1.23 -14.95
CA LYS A 160 28.50 2.28 -15.25
C LYS A 160 28.50 3.35 -14.15
N PRO A 161 29.43 4.34 -14.20
CA PRO A 161 29.59 5.34 -13.12
C PRO A 161 28.30 6.11 -12.80
N ASN A 162 27.48 6.43 -13.79
CA ASN A 162 26.22 7.17 -13.64
C ASN A 162 25.01 6.24 -13.35
N LEU A 163 25.23 5.09 -12.71
CA LEU A 163 24.16 4.19 -12.32
C LEU A 163 23.26 4.86 -11.27
N ILE A 164 21.97 4.95 -11.60
CA ILE A 164 20.93 5.36 -10.65
C ILE A 164 20.53 4.15 -9.79
N SER A 165 20.26 4.37 -8.52
CA SER A 165 19.91 3.31 -7.59
C SER A 165 18.70 3.65 -6.71
N SER A 166 17.97 2.62 -6.28
CA SER A 166 16.74 2.75 -5.50
C SER A 166 16.55 1.57 -4.56
N LEU A 167 16.50 1.81 -3.26
CA LEU A 167 16.40 0.76 -2.25
C LEU A 167 15.20 0.97 -1.31
N CYS A 168 15.07 2.15 -0.70
CA CYS A 168 14.15 2.35 0.41
C CYS A 168 12.67 2.40 0.00
N ASN A 169 11.86 1.78 0.86
CA ASN A 169 10.41 1.93 0.98
C ASN A 169 10.08 2.97 2.08
N SER A 170 8.83 3.06 2.53
CA SER A 170 8.43 3.99 3.60
C SER A 170 9.22 3.80 4.89
N GLY A 171 9.37 2.57 5.38
CA GLY A 171 10.14 2.29 6.59
C GLY A 171 11.64 2.57 6.41
N GLY A 172 12.20 2.26 5.24
CA GLY A 172 13.58 2.60 4.90
C GLY A 172 13.81 4.10 4.88
N LEU A 173 12.87 4.87 4.33
CA LEU A 173 12.94 6.32 4.27
C LEU A 173 12.93 6.94 5.67
N ILE A 174 12.09 6.43 6.56
CA ILE A 174 11.91 6.96 7.92
C ILE A 174 13.05 6.52 8.85
N ASN A 175 13.43 5.23 8.83
CA ASN A 175 14.26 4.62 9.88
C ASN A 175 15.72 4.39 9.48
N PHE A 176 16.05 4.44 8.18
CA PHE A 176 17.37 4.00 7.67
C PHE A 176 17.96 4.97 6.64
N LYS A 177 18.54 6.10 7.09
CA LYS A 177 19.19 7.09 6.21
C LYS A 177 20.19 6.47 5.24
N ARG A 178 20.88 5.37 5.64
CA ARG A 178 21.84 4.64 4.78
C ARG A 178 21.20 3.93 3.59
N SER A 179 19.86 3.76 3.58
CA SER A 179 19.12 3.20 2.45
C SER A 179 18.61 4.26 1.47
N HIS A 180 18.83 5.55 1.77
CA HIS A 180 18.50 6.63 0.86
C HIS A 180 19.49 6.61 -0.29
N ASN A 181 19.00 6.24 -1.44
CA ASN A 181 19.72 6.22 -2.70
C ASN A 181 19.20 7.37 -3.58
N ASP A 182 19.48 7.33 -4.88
CA ASP A 182 19.04 8.37 -5.83
C ASP A 182 17.52 8.51 -5.90
N ILE A 183 16.78 7.39 -5.75
CA ILE A 183 15.32 7.38 -5.80
C ILE A 183 14.76 6.63 -4.59
N SER A 184 13.83 7.28 -3.87
CA SER A 184 13.03 6.69 -2.80
C SER A 184 11.63 6.33 -3.29
N ARG A 185 11.06 5.24 -2.75
CA ARG A 185 9.74 4.72 -3.14
C ARG A 185 8.79 4.63 -1.94
N PRO A 186 8.45 5.75 -1.28
CA PRO A 186 7.47 5.73 -0.22
C PRO A 186 6.10 5.24 -0.73
N GLY A 187 5.41 4.50 0.09
CA GLY A 187 4.05 4.01 -0.15
C GLY A 187 3.14 4.49 0.97
N ILE A 188 2.97 3.69 1.98
CA ILE A 188 2.00 3.93 3.06
C ILE A 188 2.24 5.27 3.79
N SER A 189 3.48 5.75 3.89
CA SER A 189 3.78 7.02 4.54
C SER A 189 3.23 8.25 3.79
N ILE A 190 3.00 8.15 2.47
CA ILE A 190 2.32 9.20 1.69
C ILE A 190 0.87 9.37 2.16
N PHE A 191 0.27 8.28 2.62
CA PHE A 191 -1.12 8.24 3.09
C PHE A 191 -1.24 8.42 4.62
N GLY A 192 -0.19 8.90 5.25
CA GLY A 192 -0.21 9.28 6.66
C GLY A 192 -0.13 8.12 7.65
N CYS A 193 0.35 6.95 7.21
CA CYS A 193 0.51 5.80 8.10
C CYS A 193 1.97 5.36 8.17
N LYS A 194 2.36 4.84 9.34
CA LYS A 194 3.68 4.25 9.52
C LYS A 194 3.71 2.83 8.95
N ALA A 195 4.88 2.40 8.52
CA ALA A 195 5.07 1.04 8.03
C ALA A 195 5.05 -0.01 9.16
N ASP A 196 5.20 0.44 10.39
CA ASP A 196 5.20 -0.37 11.61
C ASP A 196 4.69 0.45 12.82
N ASP A 197 4.44 -0.26 13.94
CA ASP A 197 3.90 0.30 15.18
C ASP A 197 4.91 1.08 16.02
N GLU A 198 6.15 1.19 15.59
CA GLU A 198 7.19 1.69 16.47
C GLU A 198 7.25 3.21 16.54
N LYS A 199 7.74 3.70 17.66
CA LYS A 199 7.96 5.11 17.97
C LYS A 199 8.92 5.74 16.96
N SER A 200 8.43 6.21 15.83
CA SER A 200 9.18 7.15 15.01
C SER A 200 8.85 8.56 15.46
N GLU A 201 9.84 9.44 15.50
CA GLU A 201 9.67 10.86 15.83
C GLU A 201 8.86 11.63 14.77
N ILE A 202 8.61 11.00 13.60
CA ILE A 202 7.84 11.60 12.52
C ILE A 202 6.36 11.41 12.79
N ASP A 203 5.66 12.51 12.97
CA ASP A 203 4.20 12.52 12.98
C ASP A 203 3.67 12.58 11.55
N LEU A 204 2.82 11.60 11.20
CA LEU A 204 2.17 11.52 9.89
C LEU A 204 0.68 11.76 10.07
N GLU A 205 0.14 12.71 9.32
CA GLU A 205 -1.30 12.99 9.30
C GLU A 205 -2.01 11.97 8.39
N GLN A 206 -2.96 11.24 8.94
CA GLN A 206 -3.70 10.22 8.20
C GLN A 206 -4.63 10.86 7.17
N VAL A 207 -4.54 10.40 5.92
CA VAL A 207 -5.27 10.99 4.78
C VAL A 207 -6.70 10.47 4.71
N MET A 208 -6.92 9.16 4.91
CA MET A 208 -8.23 8.53 4.78
C MET A 208 -9.00 8.52 6.09
N THR A 209 -10.23 9.00 6.08
CA THR A 209 -11.22 8.76 7.14
C THR A 209 -12.41 7.98 6.57
N LEU A 210 -12.69 6.80 7.13
CA LEU A 210 -13.91 6.05 6.84
C LEU A 210 -14.97 6.39 7.88
N LYS A 211 -16.09 6.91 7.41
CA LYS A 211 -17.21 7.32 8.26
C LYS A 211 -18.56 6.82 7.75
N SER A 212 -19.53 6.76 8.63
CA SER A 212 -20.89 6.34 8.34
C SER A 212 -21.89 7.06 9.24
N LYS A 213 -23.16 6.76 9.08
CA LYS A 213 -24.28 7.18 9.94
C LYS A 213 -25.16 5.98 10.28
N PHE A 214 -26.05 6.10 11.25
CA PHE A 214 -26.98 5.04 11.58
C PHE A 214 -28.16 4.99 10.61
N ILE A 215 -28.56 3.77 10.21
CA ILE A 215 -29.81 3.52 9.48
C ILE A 215 -30.91 2.93 10.40
N SER A 216 -30.52 2.47 11.59
CA SER A 216 -31.46 1.98 12.60
C SER A 216 -30.85 2.17 13.99
N ILE A 217 -31.67 2.63 14.93
CA ILE A 217 -31.32 2.68 16.34
C ILE A 217 -32.49 2.04 17.10
N LYS A 218 -32.20 1.02 17.92
CA LYS A 218 -33.23 0.28 18.66
C LYS A 218 -32.75 -0.20 20.02
N LYS A 219 -33.65 -0.37 20.94
CA LYS A 219 -33.42 -1.06 22.21
C LYS A 219 -33.61 -2.55 22.06
N ILE A 220 -32.78 -3.31 22.71
CA ILE A 220 -32.90 -4.77 22.86
C ILE A 220 -32.84 -5.13 24.35
N ASN A 221 -33.49 -6.24 24.73
CA ASN A 221 -33.58 -6.68 26.10
C ASN A 221 -32.35 -7.47 26.55
N LYS A 222 -32.19 -7.57 27.87
CA LYS A 222 -31.21 -8.51 28.45
C LYS A 222 -31.50 -9.93 27.95
N GLY A 223 -30.48 -10.59 27.42
CA GLY A 223 -30.56 -11.93 26.87
C GLY A 223 -30.65 -12.00 25.36
N ASP A 224 -31.06 -10.92 24.68
CA ASP A 224 -31.13 -10.88 23.22
C ASP A 224 -29.74 -11.01 22.59
N ARG A 225 -29.71 -11.60 21.38
CA ARG A 225 -28.49 -11.85 20.63
C ARG A 225 -28.42 -10.95 19.40
N VAL A 226 -27.20 -10.59 18.97
CA VAL A 226 -26.97 -9.70 17.83
C VAL A 226 -26.19 -10.42 16.73
N GLY A 227 -26.66 -10.27 15.49
CA GLY A 227 -26.01 -10.67 14.25
C GLY A 227 -25.98 -12.19 14.01
N TYR A 228 -25.29 -12.58 12.94
CA TYR A 228 -25.16 -13.97 12.54
C TYR A 228 -24.50 -14.83 13.63
N GLY A 229 -25.13 -15.99 13.90
CA GLY A 229 -24.67 -16.91 14.95
C GLY A 229 -24.88 -16.42 16.38
N GLY A 230 -25.46 -15.20 16.57
CA GLY A 230 -25.74 -14.63 17.89
C GLY A 230 -24.51 -14.59 18.80
N THR A 231 -23.34 -14.27 18.24
CA THR A 231 -22.04 -14.33 18.94
C THR A 231 -21.89 -13.31 20.06
N TRP A 232 -22.76 -12.31 20.08
CA TRP A 232 -22.87 -11.33 21.17
C TRP A 232 -24.26 -11.44 21.81
N LYS A 233 -24.29 -11.39 23.15
CA LYS A 233 -25.52 -11.46 23.94
C LYS A 233 -25.61 -10.27 24.88
N ALA A 234 -26.75 -9.58 24.90
CA ALA A 234 -27.01 -8.44 25.75
C ALA A 234 -27.01 -8.84 27.25
N LYS A 235 -26.16 -8.23 28.06
CA LYS A 235 -26.09 -8.46 29.54
C LYS A 235 -27.11 -7.64 30.29
N LYS A 236 -27.62 -6.57 29.69
CA LYS A 236 -28.65 -5.65 30.20
C LYS A 236 -29.46 -5.10 29.01
N GLU A 237 -30.48 -4.31 29.23
CA GLU A 237 -31.11 -3.52 28.18
C GLU A 237 -30.02 -2.69 27.48
N THR A 238 -29.96 -2.73 26.16
CA THR A 238 -28.89 -2.13 25.37
C THR A 238 -29.47 -1.39 24.18
N VAL A 239 -28.98 -0.18 23.94
CA VAL A 239 -29.28 0.57 22.71
C VAL A 239 -28.29 0.14 21.63
N VAL A 240 -28.80 -0.34 20.51
CA VAL A 240 -28.00 -0.84 19.39
C VAL A 240 -28.21 0.05 18.17
N GLY A 241 -27.13 0.55 17.62
CA GLY A 241 -27.07 1.24 16.34
C GLY A 241 -26.64 0.31 15.23
N ILE A 242 -27.26 0.43 14.06
CA ILE A 242 -26.91 -0.32 12.84
C ILE A 242 -26.33 0.65 11.81
N LEU A 243 -25.12 0.38 11.38
CA LEU A 243 -24.40 1.10 10.33
C LEU A 243 -24.57 0.40 8.99
N PRO A 244 -24.85 1.10 7.87
CA PRO A 244 -24.90 0.55 6.52
C PRO A 244 -23.47 0.41 5.96
N ILE A 245 -22.64 -0.37 6.63
CA ILE A 245 -21.28 -0.70 6.24
C ILE A 245 -20.92 -2.08 6.75
N GLY A 246 -20.32 -2.89 5.89
CA GLY A 246 -19.89 -4.25 6.20
C GLY A 246 -18.65 -4.67 5.43
N TYR A 247 -18.41 -5.99 5.34
CA TYR A 247 -17.20 -6.47 4.70
C TYR A 247 -17.16 -6.25 3.18
N ALA A 248 -18.32 -6.09 2.52
CA ALA A 248 -18.34 -5.73 1.09
C ALA A 248 -17.96 -4.26 0.83
N ASP A 249 -17.95 -3.42 1.87
CA ASP A 249 -17.43 -2.05 1.83
C ASP A 249 -15.95 -1.96 2.19
N GLY A 250 -15.39 -3.04 2.75
CA GLY A 250 -14.03 -3.11 3.24
C GLY A 250 -13.88 -3.10 4.76
N TYR A 251 -14.99 -3.14 5.53
CA TYR A 251 -14.94 -3.26 6.98
C TYR A 251 -14.84 -4.74 7.38
N LEU A 252 -13.63 -5.19 7.69
CA LEU A 252 -13.30 -6.61 7.81
C LEU A 252 -14.13 -7.38 8.85
N THR A 253 -14.44 -8.63 8.58
CA THR A 253 -15.21 -9.51 9.48
C THR A 253 -14.56 -9.68 10.85
N GLY A 254 -13.23 -9.63 10.93
CA GLY A 254 -12.47 -9.69 12.18
C GLY A 254 -12.71 -8.53 13.13
N MET A 255 -13.38 -7.45 12.70
CA MET A 255 -13.78 -6.34 13.57
C MET A 255 -14.91 -6.72 14.55
N GLY A 256 -15.69 -7.74 14.22
CA GLY A 256 -16.83 -8.16 15.05
C GLY A 256 -16.42 -8.54 16.48
N ASN A 257 -17.13 -8.00 17.48
CA ASN A 257 -16.89 -8.16 18.93
C ASN A 257 -15.51 -7.67 19.44
N SER A 258 -14.58 -7.29 18.57
CA SER A 258 -13.21 -6.89 18.95
C SER A 258 -12.96 -5.39 18.80
N ALA A 259 -13.58 -4.77 17.81
CA ALA A 259 -13.38 -3.35 17.50
C ALA A 259 -14.30 -2.41 18.27
N TYR A 260 -13.98 -1.13 18.17
CA TYR A 260 -14.88 -0.03 18.48
C TYR A 260 -14.81 1.03 17.36
N VAL A 261 -15.86 1.81 17.27
CA VAL A 261 -15.98 3.00 16.43
C VAL A 261 -16.09 4.23 17.32
N LEU A 262 -15.96 5.43 16.77
CA LEU A 262 -16.25 6.67 17.48
C LEU A 262 -17.60 7.20 17.01
N VAL A 263 -18.54 7.37 17.94
CA VAL A 263 -19.84 8.03 17.73
C VAL A 263 -19.76 9.39 18.40
N GLU A 264 -19.78 10.47 17.62
CA GLU A 264 -19.55 11.83 18.15
C GLU A 264 -18.32 11.89 19.08
N GLY A 265 -17.23 11.21 18.70
CA GLY A 265 -16.00 11.13 19.48
C GLY A 265 -16.01 10.11 20.63
N VAL A 266 -17.15 9.51 20.97
CA VAL A 266 -17.30 8.54 22.07
C VAL A 266 -17.11 7.12 21.54
N LYS A 267 -16.33 6.29 22.24
CA LYS A 267 -16.11 4.89 21.87
C LYS A 267 -17.38 4.04 22.05
N ALA A 268 -17.84 3.45 20.95
CA ALA A 268 -18.94 2.51 20.87
C ALA A 268 -18.45 1.15 20.34
N LYS A 269 -18.71 0.06 21.07
CA LYS A 269 -18.21 -1.27 20.71
C LYS A 269 -18.96 -1.83 19.49
N VAL A 270 -18.22 -2.43 18.55
CA VAL A 270 -18.80 -3.29 17.54
C VAL A 270 -19.25 -4.59 18.18
N ILE A 271 -20.52 -4.97 17.99
CA ILE A 271 -21.14 -6.13 18.62
C ILE A 271 -21.70 -7.11 17.58
N GLY A 272 -21.54 -8.39 17.82
CA GLY A 272 -21.91 -9.43 16.86
C GLY A 272 -20.90 -9.51 15.69
N ARG A 273 -21.20 -10.34 14.71
CA ARG A 273 -20.39 -10.46 13.49
C ARG A 273 -20.69 -9.32 12.53
N VAL A 274 -19.65 -8.77 11.89
CA VAL A 274 -19.83 -7.87 10.74
C VAL A 274 -20.49 -8.65 9.62
N SER A 275 -21.58 -8.11 9.09
CA SER A 275 -22.33 -8.68 7.95
C SER A 275 -21.77 -8.15 6.62
N MET A 276 -22.33 -8.61 5.50
CA MET A 276 -21.90 -8.14 4.17
C MET A 276 -22.03 -6.62 4.06
N ASP A 277 -23.14 -6.05 4.49
CA ASP A 277 -23.53 -4.66 4.30
C ASP A 277 -23.79 -3.91 5.60
N LEU A 278 -23.77 -4.59 6.76
CA LEU A 278 -24.22 -4.03 8.03
C LEU A 278 -23.27 -4.36 9.17
N THR A 279 -23.12 -3.38 10.09
CA THR A 279 -22.37 -3.52 11.34
C THR A 279 -23.21 -3.01 12.49
N ALA A 280 -23.31 -3.79 13.58
CA ALA A 280 -24.00 -3.40 14.79
C ALA A 280 -23.04 -2.82 15.84
N VAL A 281 -23.45 -1.78 16.55
CA VAL A 281 -22.67 -1.06 17.58
C VAL A 281 -23.50 -0.90 18.85
N ASP A 282 -22.85 -1.08 20.01
CA ASP A 282 -23.43 -0.81 21.33
C ASP A 282 -23.32 0.67 21.64
N LEU A 283 -24.47 1.35 21.72
CA LEU A 283 -24.59 2.78 21.98
C LEU A 283 -24.83 3.12 23.44
N SER A 284 -24.75 2.17 24.36
CA SER A 284 -25.05 2.39 25.79
C SER A 284 -24.22 3.50 26.46
N ASN A 285 -23.05 3.80 25.92
CA ASN A 285 -22.16 4.85 26.45
C ASN A 285 -22.28 6.18 25.69
N CYS A 286 -23.09 6.24 24.62
CA CYS A 286 -23.26 7.43 23.81
C CYS A 286 -24.42 8.27 24.37
N LYS A 287 -24.24 9.59 24.44
CA LYS A 287 -25.29 10.50 24.87
C LYS A 287 -26.17 10.89 23.69
N ASN A 288 -27.44 10.52 23.76
CA ASN A 288 -28.46 10.87 22.77
C ASN A 288 -28.04 10.64 21.30
N PRO A 289 -27.55 9.42 20.94
CA PRO A 289 -27.18 9.14 19.57
C PRO A 289 -28.43 9.14 18.70
N ASP A 290 -28.34 9.76 17.54
CA ASP A 290 -29.41 9.83 16.55
C ASP A 290 -28.95 9.38 15.15
N TYR A 291 -29.83 9.47 14.17
CA TYR A 291 -29.53 9.05 12.78
C TYR A 291 -28.49 9.94 12.10
N ASP A 292 -28.29 11.17 12.56
CA ASP A 292 -27.33 12.13 12.00
C ASP A 292 -25.97 12.10 12.68
N SER A 293 -25.86 11.40 13.82
CA SER A 293 -24.61 11.25 14.55
C SER A 293 -23.51 10.68 13.65
N GLU A 294 -22.37 11.38 13.59
CA GLU A 294 -21.20 10.94 12.83
C GLU A 294 -20.56 9.71 13.50
N VAL A 295 -20.31 8.68 12.71
CA VAL A 295 -19.61 7.48 13.16
C VAL A 295 -18.32 7.31 12.39
N ILE A 296 -17.18 7.39 13.08
CA ILE A 296 -15.86 7.19 12.52
C ILE A 296 -15.40 5.75 12.76
N LEU A 297 -15.14 5.00 11.68
CA LEU A 297 -14.66 3.63 11.72
C LEU A 297 -13.13 3.57 11.76
N TRP A 298 -12.44 4.47 11.05
CA TRP A 298 -11.02 4.79 11.19
C TRP A 298 -10.73 6.15 10.56
N GLY A 299 -9.58 6.74 10.88
CA GLY A 299 -9.11 8.00 10.35
C GLY A 299 -9.00 9.06 11.44
N ASN A 300 -9.72 10.14 11.30
CA ASN A 300 -9.68 11.26 12.25
C ASN A 300 -10.00 10.79 13.67
N ASN A 301 -9.08 11.05 14.62
CA ASN A 301 -9.15 10.63 16.03
C ASN A 301 -9.18 9.12 16.30
N LEU A 302 -9.20 8.27 15.28
CA LEU A 302 -9.15 6.81 15.38
C LEU A 302 -8.16 6.23 14.35
N LYS A 303 -6.88 6.24 14.69
CA LYS A 303 -5.79 5.83 13.77
C LYS A 303 -6.00 4.43 13.22
N ILE A 304 -5.85 4.27 11.92
CA ILE A 304 -6.04 3.00 11.22
C ILE A 304 -5.05 1.91 11.70
N ASP A 305 -3.84 2.29 12.15
CA ASP A 305 -2.85 1.39 12.74
C ASP A 305 -3.40 0.68 13.98
N LYS A 306 -4.25 1.37 14.75
CA LYS A 306 -4.94 0.80 15.91
C LYS A 306 -6.11 -0.07 15.49
N VAL A 307 -6.88 0.38 14.51
CA VAL A 307 -8.07 -0.34 14.03
C VAL A 307 -7.69 -1.64 13.35
N SER A 308 -6.62 -1.67 12.58
CA SER A 308 -6.15 -2.89 11.91
C SER A 308 -5.88 -4.05 12.88
N LYS A 309 -5.41 -3.76 14.10
CA LYS A 309 -5.15 -4.77 15.12
C LYS A 309 -6.39 -5.49 15.61
N PHE A 310 -7.55 -4.84 15.59
CA PHE A 310 -8.81 -5.47 15.99
C PHE A 310 -9.19 -6.64 15.08
N ALA A 311 -8.82 -6.57 13.81
CA ALA A 311 -9.04 -7.64 12.82
C ALA A 311 -7.82 -8.55 12.64
N ASN A 312 -6.77 -8.41 13.46
CA ASN A 312 -5.48 -9.07 13.25
C ASN A 312 -4.93 -8.84 11.82
N SER A 313 -5.05 -7.61 11.35
CA SER A 313 -4.71 -7.15 10.02
C SER A 313 -3.66 -6.02 10.06
N ILE A 314 -3.35 -5.45 8.92
CA ILE A 314 -2.42 -4.34 8.75
C ILE A 314 -3.11 -3.13 8.09
N PRO A 315 -2.62 -1.90 8.31
CA PRO A 315 -3.20 -0.69 7.71
C PRO A 315 -3.34 -0.76 6.19
N TYR A 316 -2.38 -1.40 5.52
CA TYR A 316 -2.41 -1.60 4.05
C TYR A 316 -3.68 -2.34 3.59
N GLU A 317 -4.05 -3.42 4.29
CA GLU A 317 -5.22 -4.22 3.96
C GLU A 317 -6.50 -3.40 4.16
N LEU A 318 -6.63 -2.69 5.28
CA LEU A 318 -7.80 -1.86 5.53
C LEU A 318 -7.99 -0.77 4.48
N MET A 319 -6.93 -0.07 4.10
CA MET A 319 -7.01 0.96 3.07
C MET A 319 -7.42 0.40 1.70
N THR A 320 -6.78 -0.71 1.31
CA THR A 320 -6.99 -1.30 -0.02
C THR A 320 -8.29 -2.09 -0.12
N SER A 321 -8.89 -2.48 1.01
CA SER A 321 -10.19 -3.18 1.05
C SER A 321 -11.38 -2.26 0.82
N VAL A 322 -11.23 -0.94 0.98
CA VAL A 322 -12.32 0.01 0.74
C VAL A 322 -12.80 -0.11 -0.69
N SER A 323 -14.00 -0.65 -0.86
CA SER A 323 -14.54 -0.98 -2.17
C SER A 323 -14.97 0.26 -2.96
N ARG A 324 -15.15 0.10 -4.28
CA ARG A 324 -15.57 1.20 -5.17
C ARG A 324 -16.98 1.72 -4.90
N ARG A 325 -17.84 0.97 -4.23
CA ARG A 325 -19.21 1.40 -3.86
C ARG A 325 -19.22 2.41 -2.70
N VAL A 326 -18.14 2.48 -1.91
CA VAL A 326 -17.99 3.50 -0.87
C VAL A 326 -17.72 4.84 -1.55
N LYS A 327 -18.61 5.82 -1.32
CA LYS A 327 -18.45 7.18 -1.86
C LYS A 327 -17.19 7.81 -1.27
N ARG A 328 -16.35 8.39 -2.14
CA ARG A 328 -15.18 9.18 -1.72
C ARG A 328 -15.47 10.66 -1.84
N GLU A 329 -15.18 11.39 -0.82
CA GLU A 329 -15.24 12.86 -0.77
C GLU A 329 -13.82 13.37 -0.52
N TYR A 330 -13.34 14.25 -1.39
CA TYR A 330 -12.00 14.79 -1.32
C TYR A 330 -12.04 16.21 -0.77
N VAL A 331 -11.26 16.42 0.31
CA VAL A 331 -11.14 17.73 0.97
C VAL A 331 -9.71 18.20 0.80
N PHE A 332 -9.52 19.34 0.18
CA PHE A 332 -8.24 20.01 0.04
C PHE A 332 -8.11 21.06 1.14
N LYS A 333 -7.02 21.02 1.89
CA LYS A 333 -6.69 22.03 2.92
C LYS A 333 -5.80 23.12 2.33
#